data_00dada9987b6da1a8f07755645ed7e34
#
_entry.id   00dada9987b6da1a8f07755645ed7e34
#
_cell.length_a   1.000
_cell.length_b   1.000
_cell.length_c   1.000
_cell.angle_alpha   90.00
_cell.angle_beta   90.00
_cell.angle_gamma   90.00
#
_symmetry.space_group_name_H-M   'P 1'
#
loop_
_entity.id
_entity.type
_entity.pdbx_description
1 polymer ?
#
loop_
_entity_poly.entity_id
_entity_poly.type
_entity_poly.pdbx_seq_one_letter_code
_entity_poly.pdbx_strand_id
1 'polypeptide(L)' 'MAIKVAVIGMGGIGNTHAQCYFDNPLSNLVAVCDLVKEKADEAAEKFHCRAFYSEEEMLKAMPEIDVVSVTTSGY' A
#
# COMPACT_ATOMS: atom_id res chain seq x y z
N MET A 1 -1.31 2.28 -19.65
CA MET A 1 -2.21 1.73 -18.65
C MET A 1 -1.43 1.43 -17.36
N ALA A 2 -1.85 1.99 -16.25
CA ALA A 2 -1.13 1.81 -15.01
C ALA A 2 -1.56 0.54 -14.27
N ILE A 3 -0.60 -0.14 -13.68
CA ILE A 3 -0.85 -1.30 -12.84
C ILE A 3 -1.25 -0.80 -11.45
N LYS A 4 -2.36 -1.28 -10.93
CA LYS A 4 -2.84 -0.88 -9.60
C LYS A 4 -2.13 -1.69 -8.54
N VAL A 5 -1.41 -1.01 -7.66
CA VAL A 5 -0.55 -1.63 -6.66
C VAL A 5 -1.00 -1.25 -5.26
N ALA A 6 -0.93 -2.22 -4.36
CA ALA A 6 -1.12 -1.98 -2.93
C ALA A 6 0.12 -2.46 -2.18
N VAL A 7 0.47 -1.81 -1.09
CA VAL A 7 1.60 -2.20 -0.26
C VAL A 7 1.09 -2.53 1.14
N ILE A 8 1.49 -3.68 1.65
CA ILE A 8 1.16 -4.13 2.99
C ILE A 8 2.40 -4.06 3.87
N GLY A 9 2.28 -3.44 5.02
CA GLY A 9 3.38 -3.24 5.94
C GLY A 9 4.09 -1.92 5.69
N MET A 10 3.74 -0.90 6.47
CA MET A 10 4.25 0.46 6.24
C MET A 10 5.37 0.86 7.20
N GLY A 11 6.27 -0.08 7.49
CA GLY A 11 7.53 0.23 8.15
C GLY A 11 8.50 0.87 7.16
N GLY A 12 9.78 0.95 7.52
CA GLY A 12 10.78 1.58 6.66
C GLY A 12 10.85 0.99 5.26
N ILE A 13 10.88 -0.34 5.16
CA ILE A 13 10.96 -1.03 3.86
C ILE A 13 9.67 -0.81 3.07
N GLY A 14 8.52 -0.88 3.75
CA GLY A 14 7.23 -0.67 3.09
C GLY A 14 7.11 0.73 2.51
N ASN A 15 7.56 1.73 3.24
CA ASN A 15 7.56 3.11 2.76
C ASN A 15 8.47 3.27 1.55
N THR A 16 9.62 2.61 1.54
CA THR A 16 10.54 2.64 0.39
C THR A 16 9.88 2.04 -0.85
N HIS A 17 9.23 0.88 -0.69
CA HIS A 17 8.54 0.25 -1.80
C HIS A 17 7.38 1.11 -2.30
N ALA A 18 6.59 1.67 -1.37
CA ALA A 18 5.48 2.53 -1.73
C ALA A 18 5.97 3.76 -2.51
N GLN A 19 7.07 4.35 -2.08
CA GLN A 19 7.65 5.50 -2.78
C GLN A 19 8.06 5.13 -4.20
N CYS A 20 8.65 3.96 -4.39
CA CYS A 20 9.04 3.49 -5.71
C CYS A 20 7.83 3.34 -6.63
N TYR A 21 6.74 2.75 -6.14
CA TYR A 21 5.52 2.63 -6.93
C TYR A 21 4.87 3.98 -7.20
N PHE A 22 4.90 4.86 -6.20
CA PHE A 22 4.34 6.20 -6.34
C PHE A 22 5.05 7.01 -7.44
N ASP A 23 6.37 6.86 -7.52
CA ASP A 23 7.18 7.60 -8.48
C ASP A 23 7.21 6.97 -9.87
N ASN A 24 6.79 5.71 -10.00
CA ASN A 24 6.84 5.00 -11.27
C ASN A 24 5.58 5.28 -12.09
N PRO A 25 5.71 5.88 -13.29
CA PRO A 25 4.54 6.21 -14.11
C PRO A 25 3.78 4.98 -14.63
N LEU A 26 4.38 3.79 -14.56
CA LEU A 26 3.73 2.55 -14.98
C LEU A 26 2.92 1.92 -13.88
N SER A 27 3.01 2.40 -12.66
CA SER A 27 2.25 1.89 -11.53
C SER A 27 1.44 3.00 -10.89
N ASN A 28 0.31 2.59 -10.30
CA ASN A 28 -0.57 3.47 -9.58
C ASN A 28 -0.74 2.89 -8.18
N LEU A 29 -0.15 3.56 -7.19
CA LEU A 29 -0.27 3.13 -5.79
C LEU A 29 -1.66 3.55 -5.30
N VAL A 30 -2.56 2.58 -5.17
CA VAL A 30 -3.96 2.84 -4.84
C VAL A 30 -4.30 2.60 -3.38
N ALA A 31 -3.48 1.84 -2.66
CA ALA A 31 -3.76 1.52 -1.27
C ALA A 31 -2.50 1.16 -0.50
N VAL A 32 -2.53 1.43 0.79
CA VAL A 32 -1.52 0.98 1.75
C VAL A 32 -2.25 0.33 2.91
N CYS A 33 -1.62 -0.66 3.53
CA CYS A 33 -2.21 -1.42 4.60
C CYS A 33 -1.20 -1.67 5.72
N ASP A 34 -1.63 -1.50 6.95
CA ASP A 34 -0.82 -1.84 8.13
C ASP A 34 -1.78 -2.12 9.29
N LEU A 35 -1.45 -3.10 10.12
CA LEU A 35 -2.23 -3.39 11.31
C LEU A 35 -2.16 -2.24 12.31
N VAL A 36 -1.09 -1.47 12.26
CA VAL A 36 -0.97 -0.25 13.06
C VAL A 36 -1.65 0.87 12.29
N LYS A 37 -2.81 1.27 12.77
CA LYS A 37 -3.66 2.25 12.09
C LYS A 37 -2.92 3.54 11.73
N GLU A 38 -2.13 4.05 12.66
CA GLU A 38 -1.41 5.31 12.46
C GLU A 38 -0.42 5.23 11.30
N LYS A 39 0.23 4.08 11.14
CA LYS A 39 1.17 3.89 10.04
C LYS A 39 0.46 3.86 8.69
N ALA A 40 -0.69 3.19 8.64
CA ALA A 40 -1.49 3.14 7.40
C ALA A 40 -2.02 4.52 7.05
N ASP A 41 -2.57 5.23 8.03
CA ASP A 41 -3.14 6.56 7.81
C ASP A 41 -2.08 7.56 7.34
N GLU A 42 -0.93 7.54 7.97
CA GLU A 42 0.17 8.44 7.65
C GLU A 42 0.68 8.20 6.23
N ALA A 43 0.86 6.93 5.86
CA ALA A 43 1.30 6.58 4.53
C ALA A 43 0.26 6.93 3.46
N ALA A 44 -1.01 6.69 3.76
CA ALA A 44 -2.10 7.03 2.83
C ALA A 44 -2.15 8.52 2.55
N GLU A 45 -1.94 9.34 3.57
CA GLU A 45 -1.89 10.79 3.42
C GLU A 45 -0.68 11.22 2.58
N LYS A 46 0.47 10.62 2.86
CA LYS A 46 1.72 10.93 2.15
C LYS A 46 1.63 10.59 0.67
N PHE A 47 1.03 9.45 0.34
CA PHE A 47 0.98 8.96 -1.04
C PHE A 47 -0.36 9.19 -1.73
N HIS A 48 -1.28 9.90 -1.09
CA HIS A 48 -2.59 10.22 -1.65
C HIS A 48 -3.36 8.97 -2.12
N CYS A 49 -3.41 7.97 -1.25
CA CYS A 49 -4.11 6.72 -1.55
C CYS A 49 -4.97 6.30 -0.36
N ARG A 50 -5.62 5.14 -0.48
CA ARG A 50 -6.49 4.65 0.58
C ARG A 50 -5.71 3.90 1.64
N ALA A 51 -6.14 4.04 2.89
CA ALA A 51 -5.57 3.32 4.03
C ALA A 51 -6.47 2.15 4.40
N PHE A 52 -5.86 1.02 4.69
CA PHE A 52 -6.56 -0.15 5.21
C PHE A 52 -5.79 -0.69 6.40
N TYR A 53 -6.51 -1.36 7.29
CA TYR A 53 -5.93 -1.88 8.52
C TYR A 53 -5.90 -3.41 8.53
N SER A 54 -6.41 -4.01 7.48
CA SER A 54 -6.43 -5.46 7.30
C SER A 54 -6.35 -5.75 5.81
N GLU A 55 -5.56 -6.75 5.45
CA GLU A 55 -5.44 -7.19 4.06
C GLU A 55 -6.79 -7.65 3.51
N GLU A 56 -7.55 -8.35 4.32
CA GLU A 56 -8.86 -8.84 3.92
C GLU A 56 -9.80 -7.71 3.55
N GLU A 57 -9.86 -6.67 4.37
CA GLU A 57 -10.70 -5.51 4.07
C GLU A 57 -10.25 -4.81 2.79
N MET A 58 -8.96 -4.69 2.62
CA MET A 58 -8.39 -4.04 1.43
C MET A 58 -8.79 -4.77 0.16
N LEU A 59 -8.64 -6.08 0.14
CA LEU A 59 -8.94 -6.88 -1.04
C LEU A 59 -10.44 -6.92 -1.35
N LYS A 60 -11.28 -6.85 -0.32
CA LYS A 60 -12.72 -6.77 -0.51
C LYS A 60 -13.14 -5.42 -1.07
N ALA A 61 -12.54 -4.34 -0.57
CA ALA A 61 -12.90 -2.99 -0.99
C ALA A 61 -12.34 -2.65 -2.36
N MET A 62 -11.19 -3.21 -2.70
CA MET A 62 -10.49 -2.89 -3.95
C MET A 62 -10.08 -4.15 -4.71
N PRO A 63 -11.06 -4.90 -5.26
CA PRO A 63 -10.73 -6.12 -6.01
C PRO A 63 -9.99 -5.85 -7.33
N GLU A 64 -9.94 -4.59 -7.74
CA GLU A 64 -9.23 -4.19 -8.96
C GLU A 64 -7.71 -4.13 -8.78
N ILE A 65 -7.19 -4.29 -7.57
CA ILE A 65 -5.74 -4.29 -7.33
C ILE A 65 -5.08 -5.41 -8.12
N ASP A 66 -4.06 -5.06 -8.89
CA ASP A 66 -3.34 -6.01 -9.74
C ASP A 66 -2.17 -6.67 -9.01
N VAL A 67 -1.50 -5.92 -8.15
CA VAL A 67 -0.30 -6.39 -7.45
C VAL A 67 -0.36 -5.99 -5.98
N VAL A 68 -0.06 -6.92 -5.10
CA VAL A 68 0.06 -6.65 -3.67
C VAL A 68 1.51 -6.93 -3.27
N SER A 69 2.19 -5.91 -2.77
CA SER A 69 3.56 -6.04 -2.30
C SER A 69 3.53 -6.18 -0.77
N VAL A 70 3.94 -7.33 -0.28
CA VAL A 70 3.96 -7.61 1.16
C VAL A 70 5.36 -7.32 1.70
N THR A 71 5.47 -6.33 2.55
CA THR A 71 6.74 -5.87 3.10
C THR A 71 6.77 -5.95 4.61
N THR A 72 5.99 -6.83 5.18
CA THR A 72 6.00 -7.03 6.63
C THR A 72 7.33 -7.65 7.03
N SER A 73 8.06 -6.96 7.85
CA SER A 73 9.32 -7.47 8.39
C SER A 73 8.99 -8.35 9.58
N GLY A 74 8.29 -9.40 9.33
CA GLY A 74 7.83 -10.25 10.40
C GLY A 74 8.93 -11.07 11.04
N TYR A 75 10.08 -10.86 10.65
CA TYR A 75 11.22 -11.64 11.16
C TYR A 75 12.52 -11.07 10.67
#